data_b70cb6377380c2decddcb11a8e0e1c9b
#
_entry.id   b70cb6377380c2decddcb11a8e0e1c9b
#
_cell.length_a   1.000
_cell.length_b   1.000
_cell.length_c   1.000
_cell.angle_alpha   90.00
_cell.angle_beta   90.00
_cell.angle_gamma   90.00
#
_symmetry.space_group_name_H-M   'P 1'
#
loop_
_entity.id
_entity.type
_entity.pdbx_description
1 polymer ?
#
loop_
_entity_poly.entity_id
_entity_poly.type
_entity_poly.pdbx_seq_one_letter_code
_entity_poly.pdbx_strand_id
1 'polypeptide(L)'
;TTAHHINQAIKAHGIMKRDVDYVVKDGEVVIVDEFTGRLMFGRRYSEGLHQAIEAKEHLSVQRESKTLATITFQNYFRLYRKLSGMTGTALTEEEEFATIYALDIIEIPTNRPIARIDNEDSVYKTENGKYRAVIRQVKECHAKGQPVLVGTVSIEKNELLGKMLTREGIKHNLLNAKNHEREAEIVAQAGQLGAVTVATNMAGRGTDIMLGGNAEYMAKNDLRKAGLTDELIAEATGYADTDNEEILHARKLFAEKLAQHKAEIAGEAERVRAAGGLFIIGTERHESRRVDRQLRGRAGRQGDPGETRFYISLEDDLMRLFGGDRVTSLMERMNIDEDTPIENKLLSRTIEQAQTTVE
;
A
#
# COMPACT_ATOMS: atom_id res chain seq x y z
N THR A 1 -24.37 31.21 7.61
CA THR A 1 -24.07 32.65 7.41
C THR A 1 -23.16 32.82 6.19
N THR A 2 -23.19 33.98 5.52
CA THR A 2 -22.36 34.27 4.35
C THR A 2 -20.87 34.09 4.63
N ALA A 3 -20.40 34.52 5.81
CA ALA A 3 -19.00 34.33 6.22
C ALA A 3 -18.58 32.86 6.26
N HIS A 4 -19.47 31.97 6.73
CA HIS A 4 -19.19 30.52 6.73
C HIS A 4 -19.02 29.98 5.31
N HIS A 5 -19.90 30.34 4.38
CA HIS A 5 -19.77 29.89 2.99
C HIS A 5 -18.50 30.42 2.31
N ILE A 6 -18.12 31.68 2.59
CA ILE A 6 -16.86 32.24 2.10
C ILE A 6 -15.67 31.46 2.64
N ASN A 7 -15.64 31.12 3.92
CA ASN A 7 -14.58 30.33 4.53
C ASN A 7 -14.47 28.94 3.89
N GLN A 8 -15.59 28.26 3.64
CA GLN A 8 -15.59 26.96 2.97
C GLN A 8 -15.11 27.07 1.51
N ALA A 9 -15.48 28.12 0.80
CA ALA A 9 -14.99 28.37 -0.55
C ALA A 9 -13.47 28.62 -0.57
N ILE A 10 -12.95 29.43 0.37
CA ILE A 10 -11.50 29.66 0.52
C ILE A 10 -10.78 28.35 0.81
N LYS A 11 -11.32 27.53 1.71
CA LYS A 11 -10.75 26.22 2.04
C LYS A 11 -10.75 25.28 0.82
N ALA A 12 -11.85 25.23 0.07
CA ALA A 12 -11.96 24.41 -1.13
C ALA A 12 -10.97 24.81 -2.22
N HIS A 13 -10.76 26.10 -2.45
CA HIS A 13 -9.88 26.61 -3.49
C HIS A 13 -8.40 26.70 -3.07
N GLY A 14 -8.14 27.07 -1.82
CA GLY A 14 -6.78 27.34 -1.33
C GLY A 14 -6.08 26.14 -0.69
N ILE A 15 -6.83 25.26 -0.04
CA ILE A 15 -6.27 24.13 0.72
C ILE A 15 -6.49 22.80 0.01
N MET A 16 -7.73 22.54 -0.42
CA MET A 16 -8.10 21.24 -0.99
C MET A 16 -7.61 21.09 -2.42
N LYS A 17 -6.79 20.09 -2.65
CA LYS A 17 -6.15 19.82 -3.96
C LYS A 17 -6.81 18.62 -4.64
N ARG A 18 -7.23 18.83 -5.88
CA ARG A 18 -7.67 17.73 -6.74
C ARG A 18 -6.52 16.75 -6.97
N ASP A 19 -6.87 15.46 -7.02
CA ASP A 19 -5.96 14.33 -7.18
C ASP A 19 -4.97 14.11 -6.02
N VAL A 20 -5.15 14.84 -4.91
CA VAL A 20 -4.44 14.66 -3.63
C VAL A 20 -5.43 14.37 -2.52
N ASP A 21 -6.31 15.35 -2.22
CA ASP A 21 -7.31 15.22 -1.15
C ASP A 21 -8.61 14.59 -1.64
N TYR A 22 -8.90 14.72 -2.91
CA TYR A 22 -10.08 14.16 -3.56
C TYR A 22 -9.83 13.92 -5.05
N VAL A 23 -10.64 13.06 -5.64
CA VAL A 23 -10.71 12.86 -7.11
C VAL A 23 -12.10 13.18 -7.60
N VAL A 24 -12.23 13.51 -8.89
CA VAL A 24 -13.53 13.63 -9.58
C VAL A 24 -13.73 12.37 -10.40
N LYS A 25 -14.77 11.60 -10.07
CA LYS A 25 -15.10 10.36 -10.75
C LYS A 25 -16.61 10.27 -10.96
N ASP A 26 -17.02 9.91 -12.17
CA ASP A 26 -18.44 9.75 -12.57
C ASP A 26 -19.33 10.95 -12.21
N GLY A 27 -18.77 12.18 -12.29
CA GLY A 27 -19.48 13.42 -11.95
C GLY A 27 -19.60 13.68 -10.46
N GLU A 28 -18.89 12.95 -9.62
CA GLU A 28 -18.90 13.10 -8.16
C GLU A 28 -17.49 13.38 -7.61
N VAL A 29 -17.45 14.11 -6.49
CA VAL A 29 -16.23 14.27 -5.70
C VAL A 29 -16.09 13.09 -4.75
N VAL A 30 -15.00 12.35 -4.87
CA VAL A 30 -14.68 11.21 -4.00
C VAL A 30 -13.44 11.54 -3.17
N ILE A 31 -13.56 11.44 -1.86
CA ILE A 31 -12.47 11.72 -0.92
C ILE A 31 -11.36 10.67 -1.07
N VAL A 32 -10.12 11.12 -1.04
CA VAL A 32 -8.94 10.26 -0.93
C VAL A 32 -8.51 10.19 0.53
N ASP A 33 -8.36 8.98 1.05
CA ASP A 33 -7.85 8.78 2.41
C ASP A 33 -6.39 9.23 2.49
N GLU A 34 -6.08 10.14 3.39
CA GLU A 34 -4.76 10.73 3.57
C GLU A 34 -3.69 9.67 3.89
N PHE A 35 -4.05 8.65 4.68
CA PHE A 35 -3.11 7.63 5.15
C PHE A 35 -2.97 6.44 4.20
N THR A 36 -4.05 6.05 3.54
CA THR A 36 -4.08 4.85 2.70
C THR A 36 -4.05 5.15 1.20
N GLY A 37 -4.34 6.39 0.80
CA GLY A 37 -4.51 6.78 -0.60
C GLY A 37 -5.72 6.13 -1.28
N ARG A 38 -6.64 5.53 -0.52
CA ARG A 38 -7.84 4.86 -1.05
C ARG A 38 -8.98 5.83 -1.25
N LEU A 39 -9.81 5.53 -2.25
CA LEU A 39 -11.04 6.26 -2.49
C LEU A 39 -12.10 5.89 -1.44
N MET A 40 -12.68 6.91 -0.83
CA MET A 40 -13.69 6.78 0.22
C MET A 40 -15.07 7.07 -0.37
N PHE A 41 -15.64 6.09 -1.04
CA PHE A 41 -16.98 6.22 -1.64
C PHE A 41 -18.06 6.41 -0.58
N GLY A 42 -19.05 7.26 -0.88
CA GLY A 42 -20.18 7.55 0.01
C GLY A 42 -19.85 8.46 1.19
N ARG A 43 -18.59 8.82 1.41
CA ARG A 43 -18.20 9.82 2.40
C ARG A 43 -18.18 11.22 1.81
N ARG A 44 -18.53 12.18 2.64
CA ARG A 44 -18.57 13.61 2.27
C ARG A 44 -17.95 14.45 3.39
N TYR A 45 -17.24 15.51 3.01
CA TYR A 45 -16.80 16.50 3.98
C TYR A 45 -18.01 17.23 4.58
N SER A 46 -17.94 17.51 5.86
CA SER A 46 -19.00 18.21 6.61
C SER A 46 -18.97 19.72 6.40
N GLU A 47 -19.97 20.40 6.97
CA GLU A 47 -20.05 21.86 7.08
C GLU A 47 -20.06 22.62 5.75
N GLY A 48 -20.49 21.98 4.67
CA GLY A 48 -20.58 22.60 3.35
C GLY A 48 -19.27 22.58 2.55
N LEU A 49 -18.18 22.03 3.08
CA LEU A 49 -16.91 21.92 2.35
C LEU A 49 -17.03 21.04 1.10
N HIS A 50 -17.74 19.91 1.20
CA HIS A 50 -17.93 19.02 0.06
C HIS A 50 -18.68 19.71 -1.07
N GLN A 51 -19.73 20.44 -0.75
CA GLN A 51 -20.49 21.25 -1.70
C GLN A 51 -19.65 22.38 -2.32
N ALA A 52 -18.78 23.01 -1.53
CA ALA A 52 -17.85 24.01 -2.04
C ALA A 52 -16.84 23.41 -3.04
N ILE A 53 -16.38 22.17 -2.81
CA ILE A 53 -15.52 21.44 -3.75
C ILE A 53 -16.29 21.04 -5.00
N GLU A 54 -17.53 20.55 -4.87
CA GLU A 54 -18.41 20.26 -6.01
C GLU A 54 -18.61 21.49 -6.89
N ALA A 55 -18.87 22.66 -6.28
CA ALA A 55 -18.99 23.93 -7.00
C ALA A 55 -17.67 24.33 -7.68
N LYS A 56 -16.53 24.19 -7.00
CA LYS A 56 -15.19 24.43 -7.55
C LYS A 56 -14.93 23.60 -8.80
N GLU A 57 -15.35 22.35 -8.80
CA GLU A 57 -15.16 21.40 -9.91
C GLU A 57 -16.28 21.46 -10.95
N HIS A 58 -17.18 22.43 -10.85
CA HIS A 58 -18.33 22.62 -11.75
C HIS A 58 -19.27 21.42 -11.83
N LEU A 59 -19.40 20.70 -10.72
CA LEU A 59 -20.30 19.57 -10.58
C LEU A 59 -21.65 19.99 -10.00
N SER A 60 -22.64 19.11 -10.13
CA SER A 60 -23.93 19.28 -9.47
C SER A 60 -23.78 19.22 -7.96
N VAL A 61 -24.14 20.30 -7.26
CA VAL A 61 -24.06 20.38 -5.80
C VAL A 61 -25.12 19.48 -5.16
N GLN A 62 -24.70 18.48 -4.41
CA GLN A 62 -25.58 17.53 -3.74
C GLN A 62 -25.99 18.04 -2.36
N ARG A 63 -27.09 17.50 -1.83
CA ARG A 63 -27.55 17.82 -0.48
C ARG A 63 -26.59 17.30 0.57
N GLU A 64 -26.46 18.02 1.67
CA GLU A 64 -25.70 17.56 2.82
C GLU A 64 -26.39 16.35 3.47
N SER A 65 -25.63 15.29 3.73
CA SER A 65 -26.11 14.17 4.53
C SER A 65 -26.03 14.56 6.00
N LYS A 66 -27.14 14.47 6.73
CA LYS A 66 -27.15 14.72 8.16
C LYS A 66 -26.70 13.48 8.91
N THR A 67 -25.52 13.55 9.54
CA THR A 67 -25.08 12.51 10.47
C THR A 67 -25.96 12.57 11.73
N LEU A 68 -26.71 11.52 11.99
CA LEU A 68 -27.60 11.46 13.16
C LEU A 68 -26.85 11.07 14.44
N ALA A 69 -25.87 10.18 14.32
CA ALA A 69 -25.01 9.73 15.41
C ALA A 69 -23.72 9.16 14.89
N THR A 70 -22.69 9.20 15.70
CA THR A 70 -21.38 8.57 15.43
C THR A 70 -20.99 7.67 16.59
N ILE A 71 -20.28 6.60 16.29
CA ILE A 71 -19.66 5.71 17.26
C ILE A 71 -18.21 5.45 16.82
N THR A 72 -17.30 5.42 17.78
CA THR A 72 -15.92 5.03 17.49
C THR A 72 -15.81 3.54 17.24
N PHE A 73 -14.82 3.09 16.48
CA PHE A 73 -14.56 1.66 16.28
C PHE A 73 -14.34 0.94 17.61
N GLN A 74 -13.64 1.55 18.55
CA GLN A 74 -13.39 1.01 19.88
C GLN A 74 -14.69 0.71 20.61
N ASN A 75 -15.60 1.67 20.67
CA ASN A 75 -16.89 1.48 21.32
C ASN A 75 -17.80 0.49 20.57
N TYR A 76 -17.76 0.51 19.24
CA TYR A 76 -18.53 -0.43 18.43
C TYR A 76 -18.10 -1.87 18.67
N PHE A 77 -16.81 -2.19 18.60
CA PHE A 77 -16.33 -3.54 18.79
C PHE A 77 -16.45 -4.05 20.23
N ARG A 78 -16.42 -3.16 21.22
CA ARG A 78 -16.69 -3.52 22.63
C ARG A 78 -18.13 -3.97 22.90
N LEU A 79 -19.05 -3.76 21.97
CA LEU A 79 -20.43 -4.29 22.09
C LEU A 79 -20.49 -5.81 21.87
N TYR A 80 -19.48 -6.42 21.27
CA TYR A 80 -19.47 -7.85 21.00
C TYR A 80 -18.97 -8.63 22.21
N ARG A 81 -19.71 -9.67 22.57
CA ARG A 81 -19.33 -10.58 23.68
C ARG A 81 -18.17 -11.50 23.34
N LYS A 82 -18.04 -11.86 22.06
CA LYS A 82 -16.91 -12.60 21.51
C LYS A 82 -16.27 -11.74 20.42
N LEU A 83 -15.05 -11.37 20.64
CA LEU A 83 -14.25 -10.58 19.69
C LEU A 83 -12.92 -11.29 19.51
N SER A 84 -12.55 -11.51 18.27
CA SER A 84 -11.23 -12.01 17.90
C SER A 84 -10.83 -11.47 16.56
N GLY A 85 -9.54 -11.46 16.30
CA GLY A 85 -8.99 -10.99 15.02
C GLY A 85 -7.70 -11.73 14.71
N MET A 86 -7.18 -11.50 13.52
CA MET A 86 -5.95 -12.11 13.06
C MET A 86 -5.17 -11.11 12.21
N THR A 87 -3.91 -10.92 12.56
CA THR A 87 -3.00 -10.07 11.81
C THR A 87 -1.55 -10.49 12.05
N GLY A 88 -0.67 -10.24 11.12
CA GLY A 88 0.77 -10.48 11.27
C GLY A 88 1.52 -9.41 12.09
N THR A 89 0.83 -8.37 12.58
CA THR A 89 1.45 -7.20 13.22
C THR A 89 0.82 -6.82 14.56
N ALA A 90 0.06 -7.73 15.21
CA ALA A 90 -0.63 -7.41 16.45
C ALA A 90 0.30 -7.19 17.64
N LEU A 91 1.42 -7.88 17.71
CA LEU A 91 2.30 -7.90 18.89
C LEU A 91 2.86 -6.50 19.24
N THR A 92 3.05 -5.62 18.25
CA THR A 92 3.48 -4.23 18.51
C THR A 92 2.43 -3.38 19.23
N GLU A 93 1.17 -3.79 19.17
CA GLU A 93 0.01 -3.09 19.70
C GLU A 93 -0.65 -3.87 20.86
N GLU A 94 0.08 -4.78 21.49
CA GLU A 94 -0.44 -5.68 22.55
C GLU A 94 -1.07 -4.89 23.71
N GLU A 95 -0.43 -3.83 24.14
CA GLU A 95 -0.93 -2.97 25.23
C GLU A 95 -2.25 -2.29 24.86
N GLU A 96 -2.38 -1.82 23.61
CA GLU A 96 -3.63 -1.25 23.10
C GLU A 96 -4.75 -2.28 23.05
N PHE A 97 -4.49 -3.49 22.53
CA PHE A 97 -5.50 -4.57 22.51
C PHE A 97 -5.95 -5.00 23.90
N ALA A 98 -5.03 -5.10 24.84
CA ALA A 98 -5.35 -5.44 26.24
C ALA A 98 -6.15 -4.33 26.91
N THR A 99 -5.75 -3.07 26.75
CA THR A 99 -6.37 -1.92 27.44
C THR A 99 -7.76 -1.59 26.88
N ILE A 100 -7.93 -1.60 25.55
CA ILE A 100 -9.19 -1.18 24.92
C ILE A 100 -10.20 -2.31 24.85
N TYR A 101 -9.76 -3.52 24.50
CA TYR A 101 -10.64 -4.64 24.16
C TYR A 101 -10.56 -5.82 25.12
N ALA A 102 -9.64 -5.78 26.10
CA ALA A 102 -9.33 -6.91 26.98
C ALA A 102 -9.00 -8.19 26.18
N LEU A 103 -8.24 -8.04 25.08
CA LEU A 103 -7.79 -9.13 24.24
C LEU A 103 -6.33 -9.46 24.51
N ASP A 104 -6.05 -10.75 24.62
CA ASP A 104 -4.69 -11.29 24.65
C ASP A 104 -4.19 -11.53 23.23
N ILE A 105 -2.89 -11.32 23.01
CA ILE A 105 -2.24 -11.65 21.74
C ILE A 105 -1.54 -12.99 21.85
N ILE A 106 -1.88 -13.90 20.94
CA ILE A 106 -1.27 -15.21 20.84
C ILE A 106 -0.48 -15.28 19.55
N GLU A 107 0.83 -15.46 19.65
CA GLU A 107 1.72 -15.62 18.52
C GLU A 107 1.68 -17.07 18.01
N ILE A 108 1.23 -17.25 16.78
CA ILE A 108 1.17 -18.57 16.13
C ILE A 108 2.42 -18.70 15.24
N PRO A 109 3.26 -19.72 15.46
CA PRO A 109 4.44 -19.93 14.64
C PRO A 109 4.09 -20.08 13.16
N THR A 110 4.99 -19.59 12.29
CA THR A 110 4.85 -19.74 10.85
C THR A 110 4.91 -21.21 10.43
N ASN A 111 4.08 -21.61 9.45
CA ASN A 111 4.10 -22.98 8.91
C ASN A 111 5.44 -23.34 8.25
N ARG A 112 6.12 -22.36 7.63
CA ARG A 112 7.45 -22.52 7.04
C ARG A 112 8.39 -21.46 7.61
N PRO A 113 9.69 -21.77 7.73
CA PRO A 113 10.67 -20.77 8.14
C PRO A 113 10.62 -19.53 7.23
N ILE A 114 10.85 -18.37 7.83
CA ILE A 114 10.93 -17.11 7.08
C ILE A 114 12.25 -17.09 6.33
N ALA A 115 12.19 -17.09 4.99
CA ALA A 115 13.34 -16.99 4.10
C ALA A 115 13.63 -15.56 3.65
N ARG A 116 12.76 -14.60 4.01
CA ARG A 116 12.92 -13.18 3.68
C ARG A 116 14.11 -12.58 4.42
N ILE A 117 14.88 -11.75 3.69
CA ILE A 117 16.01 -11.00 4.24
C ILE A 117 15.57 -9.54 4.40
N ASP A 118 15.52 -9.07 5.64
CA ASP A 118 15.25 -7.67 5.94
C ASP A 118 16.58 -6.92 6.09
N ASN A 119 16.99 -6.21 5.03
CA ASN A 119 18.23 -5.46 5.01
C ASN A 119 18.12 -4.20 5.90
N GLU A 120 19.27 -3.74 6.38
CA GLU A 120 19.36 -2.48 7.12
C GLU A 120 18.92 -1.29 6.25
N ASP A 121 18.41 -0.26 6.93
CA ASP A 121 18.00 0.98 6.27
C ASP A 121 19.20 1.66 5.62
N SER A 122 18.96 2.21 4.43
CA SER A 122 19.95 3.03 3.72
C SER A 122 19.58 4.50 3.88
N VAL A 123 20.41 5.27 4.57
CA VAL A 123 20.13 6.66 4.95
C VAL A 123 20.94 7.61 4.09
N TYR A 124 20.29 8.62 3.55
CA TYR A 124 20.88 9.65 2.69
C TYR A 124 20.66 11.04 3.26
N LYS A 125 21.54 11.97 2.92
CA LYS A 125 21.45 13.37 3.38
C LYS A 125 20.21 14.06 2.81
N THR A 126 19.91 13.86 1.52
CA THR A 126 18.84 14.55 0.80
C THR A 126 17.83 13.57 0.19
N GLU A 127 16.60 14.04 -0.03
CA GLU A 127 15.59 13.25 -0.77
C GLU A 127 16.04 12.90 -2.19
N ASN A 128 16.69 13.83 -2.88
CA ASN A 128 17.18 13.58 -4.24
C ASN A 128 18.21 12.46 -4.27
N GLY A 129 19.16 12.46 -3.34
CA GLY A 129 20.13 11.37 -3.17
C GLY A 129 19.49 10.03 -2.88
N LYS A 130 18.50 10.03 -2.00
CA LYS A 130 17.68 8.86 -1.68
C LYS A 130 16.97 8.31 -2.92
N TYR A 131 16.27 9.13 -3.68
CA TYR A 131 15.55 8.66 -4.87
C TYR A 131 16.50 8.14 -5.96
N ARG A 132 17.65 8.75 -6.15
CA ARG A 132 18.68 8.20 -7.05
C ARG A 132 19.14 6.82 -6.61
N ALA A 133 19.31 6.60 -5.31
CA ALA A 133 19.65 5.29 -4.75
C ALA A 133 18.55 4.25 -4.96
N VAL A 134 17.29 4.63 -4.78
CA VAL A 134 16.13 3.78 -5.07
C VAL A 134 16.12 3.37 -6.54
N ILE A 135 16.33 4.31 -7.46
CA ILE A 135 16.40 4.00 -8.89
C ILE A 135 17.54 3.04 -9.22
N ARG A 136 18.73 3.21 -8.62
CA ARG A 136 19.85 2.26 -8.80
C ARG A 136 19.47 0.86 -8.34
N GLN A 137 18.84 0.72 -7.18
CA GLN A 137 18.38 -0.58 -6.67
C GLN A 137 17.33 -1.22 -7.58
N VAL A 138 16.38 -0.43 -8.09
CA VAL A 138 15.38 -0.91 -9.05
C VAL A 138 16.04 -1.41 -10.33
N LYS A 139 17.03 -0.69 -10.86
CA LYS A 139 17.80 -1.12 -12.04
C LYS A 139 18.52 -2.45 -11.82
N GLU A 140 19.17 -2.60 -10.67
CA GLU A 140 19.89 -3.85 -10.32
C GLU A 140 18.91 -5.03 -10.26
N CYS A 141 17.79 -4.87 -9.59
CA CYS A 141 16.77 -5.91 -9.50
C CYS A 141 16.17 -6.25 -10.86
N HIS A 142 15.82 -5.25 -11.64
CA HIS A 142 15.27 -5.43 -12.98
C HIS A 142 16.24 -6.16 -13.92
N ALA A 143 17.52 -5.86 -13.86
CA ALA A 143 18.56 -6.51 -14.68
C ALA A 143 18.67 -8.00 -14.40
N LYS A 144 18.51 -8.46 -13.15
CA LYS A 144 18.53 -9.88 -12.79
C LYS A 144 17.15 -10.56 -12.79
N GLY A 145 16.09 -9.84 -13.18
CA GLY A 145 14.74 -10.37 -13.25
C GLY A 145 14.00 -10.40 -11.90
N GLN A 146 14.55 -9.81 -10.85
CA GLN A 146 13.88 -9.74 -9.54
C GLN A 146 12.77 -8.69 -9.56
N PRO A 147 11.50 -9.06 -9.25
CA PRO A 147 10.42 -8.11 -9.15
C PRO A 147 10.60 -7.17 -7.97
N VAL A 148 10.23 -5.92 -8.14
CA VAL A 148 10.36 -4.86 -7.13
C VAL A 148 9.01 -4.21 -6.89
N LEU A 149 8.65 -4.05 -5.62
CA LEU A 149 7.54 -3.23 -5.17
C LEU A 149 8.08 -2.05 -4.37
N VAL A 150 7.89 -0.85 -4.88
CA VAL A 150 8.31 0.39 -4.22
C VAL A 150 7.12 1.02 -3.52
N GLY A 151 7.18 1.11 -2.20
CA GLY A 151 6.16 1.75 -1.37
C GLY A 151 6.45 3.25 -1.21
N THR A 152 5.46 4.09 -1.48
CA THR A 152 5.51 5.54 -1.30
C THR A 152 4.43 6.01 -0.33
N VAL A 153 4.69 7.12 0.37
CA VAL A 153 3.78 7.63 1.40
C VAL A 153 2.67 8.51 0.84
N SER A 154 2.81 9.02 -0.38
CA SER A 154 1.81 9.89 -1.02
C SER A 154 1.70 9.65 -2.51
N ILE A 155 0.58 10.09 -3.10
CA ILE A 155 0.36 10.05 -4.55
C ILE A 155 1.40 10.91 -5.28
N GLU A 156 1.75 12.08 -4.73
CA GLU A 156 2.73 12.99 -5.32
C GLU A 156 4.11 12.33 -5.43
N LYS A 157 4.60 11.70 -4.35
CA LYS A 157 5.86 10.96 -4.34
C LYS A 157 5.82 9.73 -5.24
N ASN A 158 4.67 9.06 -5.32
CA ASN A 158 4.42 7.95 -6.24
C ASN A 158 4.59 8.37 -7.71
N GLU A 159 3.95 9.48 -8.10
CA GLU A 159 4.06 10.03 -9.46
C GLU A 159 5.46 10.57 -9.77
N LEU A 160 6.11 11.22 -8.81
CA LEU A 160 7.49 11.69 -8.96
C LEU A 160 8.44 10.54 -9.27
N LEU A 161 8.36 9.47 -8.50
CA LEU A 161 9.20 8.28 -8.70
C LEU A 161 8.89 7.61 -10.04
N GLY A 162 7.61 7.56 -10.44
CA GLY A 162 7.20 7.06 -11.76
C GLY A 162 7.81 7.86 -12.91
N LYS A 163 7.85 9.19 -12.81
CA LYS A 163 8.52 10.06 -13.80
C LYS A 163 10.03 9.80 -13.87
N MET A 164 10.67 9.59 -12.72
CA MET A 164 12.10 9.25 -12.67
C MET A 164 12.38 7.91 -13.34
N LEU A 165 11.58 6.89 -13.08
CA LEU A 165 11.69 5.57 -13.73
C LEU A 165 11.47 5.65 -15.24
N THR A 166 10.53 6.46 -15.70
CA THR A 166 10.30 6.70 -17.13
C THR A 166 11.51 7.33 -17.81
N ARG A 167 12.15 8.32 -17.16
CA ARG A 167 13.37 8.95 -17.68
C ARG A 167 14.52 7.96 -17.83
N GLU A 168 14.60 6.99 -16.95
CA GLU A 168 15.61 5.92 -16.98
C GLU A 168 15.24 4.75 -17.92
N GLY A 169 14.11 4.83 -18.61
CA GLY A 169 13.66 3.80 -19.54
C GLY A 169 13.19 2.52 -18.88
N ILE A 170 12.82 2.54 -17.60
CA ILE A 170 12.36 1.38 -16.84
C ILE A 170 10.84 1.29 -16.96
N LYS A 171 10.35 0.21 -17.56
CA LYS A 171 8.92 -0.10 -17.60
C LYS A 171 8.41 -0.41 -16.20
N HIS A 172 7.35 0.24 -15.79
CA HIS A 172 6.76 0.09 -14.46
C HIS A 172 5.25 0.31 -14.47
N ASN A 173 4.59 -0.13 -13.41
CA ASN A 173 3.20 0.18 -13.11
C ASN A 173 3.11 1.12 -11.92
N LEU A 174 2.26 2.15 -12.01
CA LEU A 174 1.91 3.02 -10.89
C LEU A 174 0.58 2.59 -10.29
N LEU A 175 0.53 2.47 -8.98
CA LEU A 175 -0.65 2.11 -8.23
C LEU A 175 -0.92 3.17 -7.16
N ASN A 176 -1.94 3.97 -7.39
CA ASN A 176 -2.44 5.00 -6.49
C ASN A 176 -3.96 5.17 -6.67
N ALA A 177 -4.57 6.10 -5.93
CA ALA A 177 -6.01 6.32 -5.98
C ALA A 177 -6.57 6.64 -7.37
N LYS A 178 -5.76 7.21 -8.27
CA LYS A 178 -6.19 7.51 -9.65
C LYS A 178 -6.36 6.25 -10.50
N ASN A 179 -5.63 5.18 -10.18
CA ASN A 179 -5.61 3.91 -10.91
C ASN A 179 -6.33 2.79 -10.17
N HIS A 180 -7.25 3.13 -9.29
CA HIS A 180 -7.95 2.20 -8.41
C HIS A 180 -8.65 1.03 -9.15
N GLU A 181 -9.20 1.28 -10.33
CA GLU A 181 -9.88 0.25 -11.13
C GLU A 181 -8.97 -0.90 -11.57
N ARG A 182 -7.68 -0.62 -11.75
CA ARG A 182 -6.68 -1.60 -12.15
C ARG A 182 -5.85 -2.13 -10.97
N GLU A 183 -6.19 -1.74 -9.75
CA GLU A 183 -5.41 -2.10 -8.56
C GLU A 183 -5.20 -3.61 -8.44
N ALA A 184 -6.27 -4.38 -8.49
CA ALA A 184 -6.21 -5.83 -8.33
C ALA A 184 -5.38 -6.51 -9.44
N GLU A 185 -5.50 -6.04 -10.69
CA GLU A 185 -4.70 -6.52 -11.81
C GLU A 185 -3.21 -6.26 -11.61
N ILE A 186 -2.86 -5.02 -11.25
CA ILE A 186 -1.47 -4.60 -11.05
C ILE A 186 -0.82 -5.38 -9.90
N VAL A 187 -1.52 -5.52 -8.77
CA VAL A 187 -1.02 -6.24 -7.61
C VAL A 187 -0.86 -7.73 -7.91
N ALA A 188 -1.84 -8.33 -8.60
CA ALA A 188 -1.78 -9.73 -8.99
C ALA A 188 -0.55 -10.06 -9.87
N GLN A 189 -0.09 -9.10 -10.66
CA GLN A 189 1.05 -9.26 -11.58
C GLN A 189 2.37 -8.68 -11.05
N ALA A 190 2.37 -8.10 -9.85
CA ALA A 190 3.56 -7.47 -9.27
C ALA A 190 4.70 -8.47 -8.94
N GLY A 191 4.40 -9.76 -8.86
CA GLY A 191 5.38 -10.84 -8.63
C GLY A 191 5.98 -11.46 -9.89
N GLN A 192 5.66 -10.96 -11.08
CA GLN A 192 6.22 -11.45 -12.34
C GLN A 192 7.71 -11.11 -12.48
N LEU A 193 8.41 -11.89 -13.30
CA LEU A 193 9.83 -11.71 -13.58
C LEU A 193 10.12 -10.27 -14.05
N GLY A 194 11.01 -9.57 -13.35
CA GLY A 194 11.41 -8.22 -13.68
C GLY A 194 10.34 -7.13 -13.55
N ALA A 195 9.19 -7.43 -12.95
CA ALA A 195 8.13 -6.45 -12.75
C ALA A 195 8.59 -5.33 -11.80
N VAL A 196 8.26 -4.09 -12.14
CA VAL A 196 8.48 -2.91 -11.29
C VAL A 196 7.16 -2.26 -11.01
N THR A 197 6.77 -2.19 -9.75
CA THR A 197 5.51 -1.60 -9.29
C THR A 197 5.80 -0.52 -8.26
N VAL A 198 5.25 0.67 -8.48
CA VAL A 198 5.31 1.75 -7.50
C VAL A 198 3.91 1.95 -6.94
N ALA A 199 3.74 1.73 -5.65
CA ALA A 199 2.44 1.76 -4.99
C ALA A 199 2.45 2.70 -3.79
N THR A 200 1.34 3.39 -3.53
CA THR A 200 1.13 4.00 -2.21
C THR A 200 0.99 2.89 -1.17
N ASN A 201 1.45 3.14 0.04
CA ASN A 201 1.74 2.12 1.06
C ASN A 201 0.65 1.07 1.31
N MET A 202 -0.61 1.46 1.23
CA MET A 202 -1.74 0.59 1.55
C MET A 202 -2.48 0.08 0.30
N ALA A 203 -2.04 0.48 -0.89
CA ALA A 203 -2.63 -0.02 -2.13
C ALA A 203 -2.40 -1.53 -2.28
N GLY A 204 -3.42 -2.24 -2.71
CA GLY A 204 -3.37 -3.70 -2.89
C GLY A 204 -3.33 -4.51 -1.59
N ARG A 205 -3.63 -3.90 -0.44
CA ARG A 205 -3.74 -4.63 0.83
C ARG A 205 -4.83 -5.70 0.74
N GLY A 206 -4.52 -6.88 1.28
CA GLY A 206 -5.42 -8.05 1.26
C GLY A 206 -5.31 -8.91 0.00
N THR A 207 -4.48 -8.53 -0.98
CA THR A 207 -4.17 -9.34 -2.14
C THR A 207 -2.74 -9.89 -2.01
N ASP A 208 -2.58 -11.20 -2.15
CA ASP A 208 -1.26 -11.83 -2.17
C ASP A 208 -0.51 -11.53 -3.48
N ILE A 209 0.76 -11.18 -3.35
CA ILE A 209 1.67 -11.06 -4.48
C ILE A 209 2.36 -12.41 -4.65
N MET A 210 1.91 -13.17 -5.64
CA MET A 210 2.44 -14.48 -5.94
C MET A 210 3.62 -14.37 -6.91
N LEU A 211 4.71 -15.10 -6.62
CA LEU A 211 5.87 -15.12 -7.50
C LEU A 211 5.52 -15.79 -8.85
N GLY A 212 5.88 -15.12 -9.93
CA GLY A 212 5.52 -15.53 -11.30
C GLY A 212 4.16 -15.03 -11.78
N GLY A 213 3.34 -14.49 -10.89
CA GLY A 213 1.99 -14.00 -11.16
C GLY A 213 0.91 -14.78 -10.39
N ASN A 214 -0.31 -14.28 -10.39
CA ASN A 214 -1.45 -14.87 -9.70
C ASN A 214 -2.34 -15.64 -10.66
N ALA A 215 -2.18 -16.96 -10.71
CA ALA A 215 -2.95 -17.86 -11.58
C ALA A 215 -4.46 -17.82 -11.30
N GLU A 216 -4.85 -17.68 -10.03
CA GLU A 216 -6.26 -17.60 -9.63
C GLU A 216 -6.91 -16.32 -10.16
N TYR A 217 -6.23 -15.19 -10.05
CA TYR A 217 -6.71 -13.93 -10.62
C TYR A 217 -6.86 -14.02 -12.15
N MET A 218 -5.88 -14.60 -12.83
CA MET A 218 -5.92 -14.80 -14.28
C MET A 218 -7.11 -15.69 -14.69
N ALA A 219 -7.34 -16.79 -13.97
CA ALA A 219 -8.46 -17.68 -14.21
C ALA A 219 -9.81 -16.99 -14.01
N LYS A 220 -9.97 -16.22 -12.91
CA LYS A 220 -11.18 -15.41 -12.68
C LYS A 220 -11.41 -14.39 -13.78
N ASN A 221 -10.35 -13.75 -14.26
CA ASN A 221 -10.44 -12.80 -15.35
C ASN A 221 -10.85 -13.44 -16.67
N ASP A 222 -10.37 -14.66 -16.95
CA ASP A 222 -10.81 -15.44 -18.11
C ASP A 222 -12.29 -15.78 -18.04
N LEU A 223 -12.81 -16.11 -16.85
CA LEU A 223 -14.24 -16.35 -16.65
C LEU A 223 -15.07 -15.08 -16.92
N ARG A 224 -14.59 -13.91 -16.47
CA ARG A 224 -15.25 -12.63 -16.77
C ARG A 224 -15.28 -12.34 -18.29
N LYS A 225 -14.17 -12.58 -18.97
CA LYS A 225 -14.09 -12.44 -20.44
C LYS A 225 -15.00 -13.41 -21.18
N ALA A 226 -15.27 -14.58 -20.58
CA ALA A 226 -16.23 -15.55 -21.11
C ALA A 226 -17.69 -15.19 -20.81
N GLY A 227 -17.95 -14.07 -20.13
CA GLY A 227 -19.29 -13.55 -19.87
C GLY A 227 -19.94 -14.03 -18.55
N LEU A 228 -19.20 -14.69 -17.68
CA LEU A 228 -19.71 -15.07 -16.36
C LEU A 228 -19.85 -13.85 -15.44
N THR A 229 -20.92 -13.83 -14.65
CA THR A 229 -21.15 -12.77 -13.65
C THR A 229 -20.23 -12.92 -12.45
N ASP A 230 -20.00 -11.83 -11.71
CA ASP A 230 -19.15 -11.87 -10.52
C ASP A 230 -19.72 -12.77 -9.42
N GLU A 231 -21.05 -12.86 -9.29
CA GLU A 231 -21.71 -13.79 -8.36
C GLU A 231 -21.43 -15.24 -8.75
N LEU A 232 -21.51 -15.58 -10.04
CA LEU A 232 -21.22 -16.92 -10.53
C LEU A 232 -19.75 -17.30 -10.36
N ILE A 233 -18.84 -16.34 -10.55
CA ILE A 233 -17.41 -16.53 -10.31
C ILE A 233 -17.13 -16.76 -8.81
N ALA A 234 -17.78 -16.02 -7.92
CA ALA A 234 -17.68 -16.23 -6.50
C ALA A 234 -18.14 -17.64 -6.08
N GLU A 235 -19.25 -18.11 -6.62
CA GLU A 235 -19.74 -19.48 -6.40
C GLU A 235 -18.80 -20.54 -7.03
N ALA A 236 -18.20 -20.26 -8.16
CA ALA A 236 -17.23 -21.15 -8.82
C ALA A 236 -15.95 -21.33 -8.00
N THR A 237 -15.57 -20.35 -7.20
CA THR A 237 -14.40 -20.40 -6.30
C THR A 237 -14.75 -20.81 -4.88
N GLY A 238 -16.04 -20.97 -4.57
CA GLY A 238 -16.52 -21.41 -3.26
C GLY A 238 -16.47 -22.93 -3.08
N TYR A 239 -16.62 -23.36 -1.84
CA TYR A 239 -16.58 -24.78 -1.45
C TYR A 239 -17.96 -25.33 -1.01
N ALA A 240 -19.01 -24.51 -1.12
CA ALA A 240 -20.35 -24.95 -0.75
C ALA A 240 -20.86 -26.06 -1.69
N ASP A 241 -21.52 -27.07 -1.13
CA ASP A 241 -22.18 -28.10 -1.92
C ASP A 241 -23.31 -27.48 -2.73
N THR A 242 -23.41 -27.85 -4.00
CA THR A 242 -24.45 -27.38 -4.90
C THR A 242 -24.78 -28.40 -5.98
N ASP A 243 -26.05 -28.44 -6.36
CA ASP A 243 -26.56 -29.25 -7.50
C ASP A 243 -26.84 -28.35 -8.72
N ASN A 244 -26.52 -27.06 -8.64
CA ASN A 244 -26.75 -26.11 -9.73
C ASN A 244 -25.78 -26.38 -10.88
N GLU A 245 -26.28 -26.72 -12.03
CA GLU A 245 -25.50 -27.08 -13.24
C GLU A 245 -24.62 -25.89 -13.73
N GLU A 246 -25.12 -24.66 -13.61
CA GLU A 246 -24.34 -23.46 -13.99
C GLU A 246 -23.12 -23.28 -13.08
N ILE A 247 -23.29 -23.47 -11.76
CA ILE A 247 -22.20 -23.36 -10.80
C ILE A 247 -21.21 -24.50 -11.03
N LEU A 248 -21.66 -25.72 -11.25
CA LEU A 248 -20.78 -26.86 -11.54
C LEU A 248 -19.98 -26.67 -12.84
N HIS A 249 -20.63 -26.15 -13.88
CA HIS A 249 -19.94 -25.79 -15.13
C HIS A 249 -18.90 -24.69 -14.92
N ALA A 250 -19.25 -23.64 -14.18
CA ALA A 250 -18.33 -22.56 -13.83
C ALA A 250 -17.12 -23.05 -13.02
N ARG A 251 -17.34 -23.97 -12.05
CA ARG A 251 -16.27 -24.61 -11.28
C ARG A 251 -15.31 -25.41 -12.16
N LYS A 252 -15.85 -26.17 -13.10
CA LYS A 252 -15.06 -26.94 -14.04
C LYS A 252 -14.19 -26.01 -14.92
N LEU A 253 -14.80 -24.99 -15.51
CA LEU A 253 -14.11 -24.01 -16.33
C LEU A 253 -13.02 -23.26 -15.53
N PHE A 254 -13.33 -22.87 -14.30
CA PHE A 254 -12.35 -22.25 -13.40
C PHE A 254 -11.16 -23.17 -13.10
N ALA A 255 -11.43 -24.45 -12.79
CA ALA A 255 -10.38 -25.41 -12.52
C ALA A 255 -9.47 -25.65 -13.72
N GLU A 256 -10.03 -25.73 -14.93
CA GLU A 256 -9.27 -25.86 -16.18
C GLU A 256 -8.37 -24.64 -16.43
N LYS A 257 -8.92 -23.43 -16.29
CA LYS A 257 -8.18 -22.17 -16.47
C LYS A 257 -7.11 -21.99 -15.41
N LEU A 258 -7.42 -22.33 -14.16
CA LEU A 258 -6.46 -22.28 -13.08
C LEU A 258 -5.27 -23.22 -13.29
N ALA A 259 -5.54 -24.46 -13.74
CA ALA A 259 -4.49 -25.43 -14.04
C ALA A 259 -3.61 -24.97 -15.20
N GLN A 260 -4.21 -24.41 -16.26
CA GLN A 260 -3.50 -23.85 -17.40
C GLN A 260 -2.55 -22.74 -16.96
N HIS A 261 -3.05 -21.73 -16.22
CA HIS A 261 -2.22 -20.61 -15.77
C HIS A 261 -1.15 -21.03 -14.76
N LYS A 262 -1.44 -21.97 -13.87
CA LYS A 262 -0.41 -22.51 -12.96
C LYS A 262 0.73 -23.19 -13.72
N ALA A 263 0.44 -23.91 -14.79
CA ALA A 263 1.46 -24.54 -15.62
C ALA A 263 2.32 -23.49 -16.36
N GLU A 264 1.68 -22.45 -16.90
CA GLU A 264 2.35 -21.36 -17.64
C GLU A 264 3.33 -20.58 -16.73
N ILE A 265 2.92 -20.25 -15.49
CA ILE A 265 3.74 -19.44 -14.59
C ILE A 265 4.73 -20.23 -13.74
N ALA A 266 4.65 -21.55 -13.67
CA ALA A 266 5.50 -22.37 -12.82
C ALA A 266 7.00 -22.16 -13.09
N GLY A 267 7.41 -22.15 -14.36
CA GLY A 267 8.80 -21.90 -14.74
C GLY A 267 9.26 -20.47 -14.45
N GLU A 268 8.39 -19.49 -14.61
CA GLU A 268 8.67 -18.10 -14.28
C GLU A 268 8.82 -17.92 -12.76
N ALA A 269 7.96 -18.53 -11.96
CA ALA A 269 8.03 -18.49 -10.50
C ALA A 269 9.36 -19.01 -9.98
N GLU A 270 9.89 -20.11 -10.54
CA GLU A 270 11.21 -20.63 -10.17
C GLU A 270 12.34 -19.65 -10.52
N ARG A 271 12.28 -18.99 -11.67
CA ARG A 271 13.25 -17.96 -12.04
C ARG A 271 13.19 -16.75 -11.10
N VAL A 272 12.01 -16.34 -10.67
CA VAL A 272 11.83 -15.26 -9.69
C VAL A 272 12.41 -15.67 -8.32
N ARG A 273 12.18 -16.91 -7.87
CA ARG A 273 12.80 -17.43 -6.64
C ARG A 273 14.31 -17.44 -6.73
N ALA A 274 14.87 -17.88 -7.85
CA ALA A 274 16.31 -17.89 -8.09
C ALA A 274 16.91 -16.47 -8.12
N ALA A 275 16.15 -15.47 -8.55
CA ALA A 275 16.54 -14.06 -8.52
C ALA A 275 16.47 -13.41 -7.13
N GLY A 276 15.93 -14.10 -6.11
CA GLY A 276 15.81 -13.62 -4.74
C GLY A 276 14.37 -13.33 -4.27
N GLY A 277 13.38 -13.63 -5.09
CA GLY A 277 11.96 -13.35 -4.79
C GLY A 277 11.60 -11.88 -4.93
N LEU A 278 10.51 -11.46 -4.32
CA LEU A 278 10.05 -10.08 -4.36
C LEU A 278 10.93 -9.16 -3.49
N PHE A 279 11.40 -8.06 -4.06
CA PHE A 279 12.12 -7.02 -3.33
C PHE A 279 11.16 -5.88 -2.97
N ILE A 280 11.03 -5.58 -1.68
CA ILE A 280 10.27 -4.44 -1.18
C ILE A 280 11.21 -3.28 -0.90
N ILE A 281 10.94 -2.14 -1.52
CA ILE A 281 11.61 -0.88 -1.23
C ILE A 281 10.62 0.04 -0.54
N GLY A 282 10.90 0.43 0.71
CA GLY A 282 10.21 1.52 1.38
C GLY A 282 10.95 2.83 1.13
N THR A 283 10.27 3.86 0.67
CA THR A 283 10.90 5.16 0.39
C THR A 283 10.93 6.10 1.58
N GLU A 284 10.22 5.76 2.64
CA GLU A 284 10.22 6.45 3.94
C GLU A 284 9.81 5.49 5.04
N ARG A 285 10.26 5.74 6.27
CA ARG A 285 9.65 5.14 7.46
C ARG A 285 8.33 5.81 7.77
N HIS A 286 7.37 5.02 8.22
CA HIS A 286 6.07 5.52 8.63
C HIS A 286 6.09 5.98 10.08
N GLU A 287 5.07 6.71 10.47
CA GLU A 287 4.83 7.11 11.86
C GLU A 287 4.60 5.90 12.78
N SER A 288 4.10 4.79 12.23
CA SER A 288 3.89 3.54 12.97
C SER A 288 4.76 2.41 12.43
N ARG A 289 5.48 1.75 13.33
CA ARG A 289 6.28 0.54 13.03
C ARG A 289 5.42 -0.60 12.46
N ARG A 290 4.15 -0.64 12.83
CA ARG A 290 3.19 -1.61 12.31
C ARG A 290 3.02 -1.48 10.79
N VAL A 291 2.96 -0.25 10.27
CA VAL A 291 2.83 -0.01 8.83
C VAL A 291 4.10 -0.43 8.08
N ASP A 292 5.27 -0.16 8.64
CA ASP A 292 6.56 -0.63 8.09
C ASP A 292 6.61 -2.16 8.00
N ARG A 293 6.18 -2.84 9.05
CA ARG A 293 6.11 -4.31 9.07
C ARG A 293 5.09 -4.86 8.06
N GLN A 294 3.97 -4.19 7.88
CA GLN A 294 2.98 -4.57 6.86
C GLN A 294 3.54 -4.44 5.45
N LEU A 295 4.33 -3.41 5.17
CA LEU A 295 4.99 -3.25 3.89
C LEU A 295 6.03 -4.36 3.66
N ARG A 296 6.92 -4.63 4.64
CA ARG A 296 7.88 -5.75 4.57
C ARG A 296 7.18 -7.09 4.38
N GLY A 297 6.06 -7.30 5.04
CA GLY A 297 5.26 -8.54 5.00
C GLY A 297 4.63 -8.87 3.65
N ARG A 298 4.76 -8.01 2.65
CA ARG A 298 4.35 -8.33 1.27
C ARG A 298 5.33 -9.23 0.55
N ALA A 299 6.58 -9.29 0.99
CA ALA A 299 7.59 -10.21 0.49
C ALA A 299 7.77 -11.42 1.40
N GLY A 300 8.32 -12.49 0.87
CA GLY A 300 8.61 -13.70 1.63
C GLY A 300 7.39 -14.49 2.08
N ARG A 301 6.27 -14.34 1.40
CA ARG A 301 5.04 -15.06 1.71
C ARG A 301 5.14 -16.51 1.27
N GLN A 302 4.38 -17.40 1.90
CA GLN A 302 4.33 -18.83 1.60
C GLN A 302 5.69 -19.55 1.83
N GLY A 303 6.64 -18.94 2.56
CA GLY A 303 8.00 -19.45 2.74
C GLY A 303 8.91 -19.19 1.55
N ASP A 304 8.49 -18.38 0.59
CA ASP A 304 9.32 -17.96 -0.54
C ASP A 304 10.46 -17.01 -0.11
N PRO A 305 11.56 -16.95 -0.85
CA PRO A 305 12.58 -15.93 -0.66
C PRO A 305 12.00 -14.54 -0.95
N GLY A 306 12.59 -13.54 -0.36
CA GLY A 306 12.25 -12.14 -0.56
C GLY A 306 13.27 -11.25 0.12
N GLU A 307 13.27 -9.98 -0.24
CA GLU A 307 14.16 -8.99 0.35
C GLU A 307 13.38 -7.71 0.64
N THR A 308 13.82 -6.98 1.66
CA THR A 308 13.26 -5.66 1.99
C THR A 308 14.36 -4.69 2.36
N ARG A 309 14.18 -3.41 2.01
CA ARG A 309 15.02 -2.31 2.49
C ARG A 309 14.23 -1.02 2.51
N PHE A 310 14.42 -0.21 3.54
CA PHE A 310 13.97 1.16 3.58
C PHE A 310 15.10 2.10 3.18
N TYR A 311 14.75 3.06 2.33
CA TYR A 311 15.60 4.18 1.94
C TYR A 311 15.09 5.44 2.61
N ILE A 312 15.93 6.09 3.39
CA ILE A 312 15.56 7.19 4.28
C ILE A 312 16.41 8.41 3.92
N SER A 313 15.81 9.58 3.99
CA SER A 313 16.49 10.85 3.92
C SER A 313 16.37 11.58 5.25
N LEU A 314 17.40 12.36 5.61
CA LEU A 314 17.32 13.28 6.74
C LEU A 314 16.30 14.43 6.51
N GLU A 315 15.87 14.63 5.27
CA GLU A 315 14.82 15.57 4.85
C GLU A 315 13.41 14.98 4.91
N ASP A 316 13.26 13.67 5.16
CA ASP A 316 11.95 13.01 5.29
C ASP A 316 11.15 13.62 6.44
N ASP A 317 9.83 13.67 6.31
CA ASP A 317 8.94 14.31 7.29
C ASP A 317 9.11 13.76 8.71
N LEU A 318 9.25 12.45 8.86
CA LEU A 318 9.50 11.82 10.16
C LEU A 318 10.77 12.36 10.81
N MET A 319 11.85 12.50 10.04
CA MET A 319 13.14 12.98 10.53
C MET A 319 13.11 14.48 10.79
N ARG A 320 12.44 15.26 9.93
CA ARG A 320 12.32 16.71 10.07
C ARG A 320 11.48 17.11 11.28
N LEU A 321 10.36 16.42 11.53
CA LEU A 321 9.41 16.76 12.58
C LEU A 321 9.79 16.16 13.94
N PHE A 322 10.38 14.97 13.97
CA PHE A 322 10.60 14.20 15.19
C PHE A 322 12.06 13.81 15.44
N GLY A 323 12.96 14.07 14.50
CA GLY A 323 14.41 13.77 14.63
C GLY A 323 15.17 14.70 15.56
N GLY A 324 14.61 15.85 15.91
CA GLY A 324 15.16 16.84 16.82
C GLY A 324 16.45 17.53 16.35
N ASP A 325 17.01 18.36 17.23
CA ASP A 325 18.23 19.17 16.97
C ASP A 325 19.46 18.32 16.62
N ARG A 326 19.46 17.05 17.02
CA ARG A 326 20.57 16.11 16.73
C ARG A 326 20.70 15.83 15.24
N VAL A 327 19.58 15.71 14.51
CA VAL A 327 19.59 15.48 13.07
C VAL A 327 20.10 16.73 12.35
N THR A 328 19.61 17.91 12.74
CA THR A 328 20.04 19.18 12.17
C THR A 328 21.53 19.42 12.37
N SER A 329 22.04 19.20 13.59
CA SER A 329 23.47 19.35 13.89
C SER A 329 24.33 18.29 13.17
N LEU A 330 23.80 17.11 12.94
CA LEU A 330 24.46 16.07 12.18
C LEU A 330 24.57 16.46 10.69
N MET A 331 23.49 16.99 10.11
CA MET A 331 23.46 17.47 8.73
C MET A 331 24.48 18.59 8.48
N GLU A 332 24.61 19.53 9.40
CA GLU A 332 25.54 20.64 9.32
C GLU A 332 27.02 20.23 9.42
N ARG A 333 27.29 19.19 10.22
CA ARG A 333 28.67 18.70 10.46
C ARG A 333 29.16 17.71 9.41
N MET A 334 28.27 17.03 8.73
CA MET A 334 28.62 16.01 7.76
C MET A 334 28.80 16.60 6.36
N ASN A 335 30.03 16.78 5.95
CA ASN A 335 30.40 17.11 4.58
C ASN A 335 30.35 15.82 3.70
N ILE A 336 29.18 15.15 3.68
CA ILE A 336 28.95 13.92 2.94
C ILE A 336 28.22 14.25 1.64
N ASP A 337 28.63 13.58 0.55
CA ASP A 337 27.98 13.66 -0.74
C ASP A 337 26.52 13.14 -0.67
N GLU A 338 25.63 13.75 -1.44
CA GLU A 338 24.21 13.36 -1.54
C GLU A 338 24.00 11.90 -1.97
N ASP A 339 24.90 11.38 -2.80
CA ASP A 339 24.78 10.01 -3.35
C ASP A 339 25.42 8.92 -2.48
N THR A 340 26.07 9.31 -1.38
CA THR A 340 26.72 8.38 -0.46
C THR A 340 25.82 8.07 0.72
N PRO A 341 25.53 6.79 1.01
CA PRO A 341 24.77 6.42 2.18
C PRO A 341 25.53 6.77 3.46
N ILE A 342 24.80 7.22 4.47
CA ILE A 342 25.36 7.60 5.77
C ILE A 342 25.41 6.33 6.64
N GLU A 343 26.61 5.86 6.94
CA GLU A 343 26.86 4.77 7.86
C GLU A 343 27.03 5.27 9.30
N ASN A 344 25.94 5.31 10.06
CA ASN A 344 26.00 5.69 11.45
C ASN A 344 24.95 4.96 12.29
N LYS A 345 25.41 4.13 13.23
CA LYS A 345 24.56 3.39 14.17
C LYS A 345 23.68 4.29 15.05
N LEU A 346 24.08 5.56 15.24
CA LEU A 346 23.27 6.53 15.97
C LEU A 346 22.01 6.92 15.21
N LEU A 347 22.05 6.91 13.87
CA LEU A 347 20.88 7.23 13.04
C LEU A 347 19.76 6.19 13.16
N SER A 348 20.08 4.90 13.21
CA SER A 348 19.09 3.86 13.42
C SER A 348 18.33 4.08 14.73
N ARG A 349 19.03 4.41 15.80
CA ARG A 349 18.41 4.74 17.09
C ARG A 349 17.57 6.02 17.04
N THR A 350 18.01 7.02 16.29
CA THR A 350 17.26 8.27 16.13
C THR A 350 15.97 8.05 15.35
N ILE A 351 15.99 7.21 14.33
CA ILE A 351 14.80 6.81 13.55
C ILE A 351 13.81 6.08 14.44
N GLU A 352 14.27 5.08 15.19
CA GLU A 352 13.44 4.34 16.16
C GLU A 352 12.84 5.25 17.23
N GLN A 353 13.63 6.19 17.76
CA GLN A 353 13.16 7.19 18.71
C GLN A 353 12.10 8.12 18.11
N ALA A 354 12.30 8.57 16.86
CA ALA A 354 11.32 9.39 16.16
C ALA A 354 9.99 8.65 16.00
N GLN A 355 10.02 7.39 15.57
CA GLN A 355 8.82 6.55 15.47
C GLN A 355 8.13 6.37 16.84
N THR A 356 8.87 6.04 17.88
CA THR A 356 8.31 5.86 19.24
C THR A 356 7.69 7.15 19.79
N THR A 357 8.23 8.31 19.42
CA THR A 357 7.70 9.61 19.86
C THR A 357 6.36 9.92 19.20
N VAL A 358 6.16 9.46 17.96
CA VAL A 358 4.92 9.67 17.19
C VAL A 358 3.86 8.64 17.55
N GLU A 359 4.23 7.37 17.74
CA GLU A 359 3.33 6.32 18.25
C GLU A 359 2.80 6.67 19.64
#